data_14316d9240ffa1b9e76209d7ee30d0b4
#
_entry.id   14316d9240ffa1b9e76209d7ee30d0b4
#
_cell.length_a   1.000
_cell.length_b   1.000
_cell.length_c   1.000
_cell.angle_alpha   90.00
_cell.angle_beta   90.00
_cell.angle_gamma   90.00
#
_symmetry.space_group_name_H-M   'P 1'
#
loop_
_entity.id
_entity.type
_entity.pdbx_description
1 polymer ?
#
loop_
_entity_poly.entity_id
_entity_poly.type
_entity_poly.pdbx_seq_one_letter_code
_entity_poly.pdbx_strand_id
1 'polypeptide(L)'
;EACVIIGRSADYILKDSKDIKLLRAFIYAPDEIRIQNIMKSHSLSESDAKILLLEKDKRYHKRHLALTGSNRGDRHNRDILINSAFLGVEGTAEYLEELIQKKYGSGEE
;
A
#
# COMPACT_ATOMS: atom_id res chain seq x y z
N GLU A 1 -18.93 -2.75 -10.35
CA GLU A 1 -17.78 -3.44 -10.85
C GLU A 1 -16.59 -3.33 -9.91
N ALA A 2 -15.91 -4.41 -9.66
CA ALA A 2 -14.78 -4.41 -8.75
C ALA A 2 -13.51 -3.94 -9.45
N CYS A 3 -12.69 -3.16 -8.76
CA CYS A 3 -11.41 -2.76 -9.27
C CYS A 3 -10.41 -2.57 -8.13
N VAL A 4 -9.15 -2.60 -8.47
CA VAL A 4 -8.07 -2.36 -7.53
C VAL A 4 -7.37 -1.06 -7.92
N ILE A 5 -7.29 -0.13 -6.99
CA ILE A 5 -6.60 1.13 -7.20
C ILE A 5 -5.36 1.15 -6.33
N ILE A 6 -4.20 1.34 -6.94
CA ILE A 6 -2.93 1.26 -6.23
C ILE A 6 -2.30 2.65 -6.10
N GLY A 7 -1.94 2.99 -4.87
CA GLY A 7 -1.28 4.26 -4.58
C GLY A 7 -2.19 5.46 -4.76
N ARG A 8 -1.62 6.61 -5.00
CA ARG A 8 -2.33 7.84 -5.37
C ARG A 8 -3.34 8.34 -4.34
N SER A 9 -3.29 7.85 -3.11
CA SER A 9 -4.16 8.30 -2.03
C SER A 9 -5.65 8.06 -2.29
N ALA A 10 -5.97 7.04 -3.06
CA ALA A 10 -7.35 6.71 -3.40
C ALA A 10 -8.18 6.40 -2.16
N ASP A 11 -7.56 5.78 -1.14
CA ASP A 11 -8.23 5.48 0.11
C ASP A 11 -8.77 6.74 0.79
N TYR A 12 -8.02 7.83 0.69
CA TYR A 12 -8.46 9.11 1.25
C TYR A 12 -9.56 9.74 0.38
N ILE A 13 -9.35 9.73 -0.92
CA ILE A 13 -10.29 10.35 -1.87
C ILE A 13 -11.65 9.68 -1.80
N LEU A 14 -11.67 8.36 -1.63
CA LEU A 14 -12.91 7.58 -1.65
C LEU A 14 -13.49 7.30 -0.27
N LYS A 15 -12.87 7.80 0.79
CA LYS A 15 -13.24 7.41 2.16
C LYS A 15 -14.70 7.70 2.53
N ASP A 16 -15.28 8.72 1.92
CA ASP A 16 -16.64 9.10 2.23
C ASP A 16 -17.66 8.64 1.21
N SER A 17 -17.24 7.83 0.26
CA SER A 17 -18.14 7.33 -0.78
C SER A 17 -19.04 6.25 -0.23
N LYS A 18 -20.32 6.50 -0.21
CA LYS A 18 -21.30 5.58 0.41
C LYS A 18 -21.75 4.46 -0.53
N ASP A 19 -21.68 4.71 -1.83
CA ASP A 19 -22.11 3.74 -2.83
C ASP A 19 -21.03 2.75 -3.22
N ILE A 20 -19.86 2.84 -2.59
CA ILE A 20 -18.71 2.01 -2.95
C ILE A 20 -18.35 1.10 -1.78
N LYS A 21 -18.24 -0.19 -2.06
CA LYS A 21 -17.71 -1.14 -1.09
C LYS A 21 -16.19 -1.02 -1.14
N LEU A 22 -15.59 -0.58 -0.06
CA LEU A 22 -14.18 -0.20 -0.04
C LEU A 22 -13.41 -0.95 1.02
N LEU A 23 -12.32 -1.60 0.62
CA LEU A 23 -11.33 -2.14 1.54
C LEU A 23 -10.05 -1.31 1.37
N ARG A 24 -9.66 -0.65 2.44
CA ARG A 24 -8.49 0.23 2.42
C ARG A 24 -7.31 -0.50 3.04
N ALA A 25 -6.38 -0.92 2.19
CA ALA A 25 -5.21 -1.67 2.64
C ALA A 25 -3.94 -0.86 2.40
N PHE A 26 -3.06 -0.85 3.38
CA PHE A 26 -1.73 -0.28 3.25
C PHE A 26 -0.72 -1.41 3.32
N ILE A 27 -0.01 -1.61 2.22
CA ILE A 27 0.98 -2.68 2.12
C ILE A 27 2.37 -2.06 2.23
N TYR A 28 3.15 -2.57 3.17
CA TYR A 28 4.51 -2.06 3.38
C TYR A 28 5.50 -3.22 3.44
N ALA A 29 6.77 -2.89 3.41
CA ALA A 29 7.84 -3.89 3.51
C ALA A 29 8.99 -3.28 4.29
N PRO A 30 9.78 -4.12 5.00
CA PRO A 30 10.95 -3.63 5.70
C PRO A 30 11.94 -2.97 4.74
N ASP A 31 12.65 -1.96 5.23
CA ASP A 31 13.58 -1.22 4.40
C ASP A 31 14.65 -2.11 3.79
N GLU A 32 15.11 -3.13 4.51
CA GLU A 32 16.11 -4.05 3.99
C GLU A 32 15.66 -4.71 2.69
N ILE A 33 14.42 -5.16 2.66
CA ILE A 33 13.86 -5.80 1.46
C ILE A 33 13.65 -4.79 0.36
N ARG A 34 13.17 -3.60 0.71
CA ARG A 34 12.97 -2.54 -0.27
C ARG A 34 14.29 -2.13 -0.92
N ILE A 35 15.35 -2.03 -0.11
CA ILE A 35 16.68 -1.71 -0.61
C ILE A 35 17.19 -2.78 -1.56
N GLN A 36 17.05 -4.05 -1.20
CA GLN A 36 17.46 -5.14 -2.06
C GLN A 36 16.71 -5.14 -3.39
N ASN A 37 15.43 -4.84 -3.35
CA ASN A 37 14.63 -4.76 -4.57
C ASN A 37 15.10 -3.62 -5.48
N ILE A 38 15.45 -2.49 -4.90
CA ILE A 38 15.97 -1.36 -5.66
C ILE A 38 17.32 -1.68 -6.26
N MET A 39 18.19 -2.35 -5.49
CA MET A 39 19.49 -2.77 -6.01
C MET A 39 19.34 -3.64 -7.25
N LYS A 40 18.39 -4.56 -7.22
CA LYS A 40 18.16 -5.47 -8.34
C LYS A 40 17.54 -4.75 -9.54
N SER A 41 16.51 -3.96 -9.29
CA SER A 41 15.76 -3.37 -10.41
C SER A 41 16.50 -2.22 -11.08
N HIS A 42 17.39 -1.53 -10.34
CA HIS A 42 18.10 -0.37 -10.87
C HIS A 42 19.60 -0.62 -11.02
N SER A 43 20.07 -1.83 -10.68
CA SER A 43 21.50 -2.19 -10.74
C SER A 43 22.35 -1.22 -9.94
N LEU A 44 21.92 -0.90 -8.73
CA LEU A 44 22.62 0.05 -7.85
C LEU A 44 23.34 -0.68 -6.73
N SER A 45 24.34 0.00 -6.16
CA SER A 45 24.97 -0.44 -4.92
C SER A 45 24.02 -0.23 -3.77
N GLU A 46 24.34 -0.84 -2.62
CA GLU A 46 23.52 -0.67 -1.43
C GLU A 46 23.44 0.79 -1.01
N SER A 47 24.55 1.51 -1.03
CA SER A 47 24.58 2.93 -0.66
C SER A 47 23.67 3.76 -1.54
N ASP A 48 23.77 3.55 -2.85
CA ASP A 48 22.96 4.30 -3.80
C ASP A 48 21.49 3.93 -3.69
N ALA A 49 21.20 2.66 -3.43
CA ALA A 49 19.83 2.21 -3.24
C ALA A 49 19.19 2.86 -2.01
N LYS A 50 19.96 2.99 -0.93
CA LYS A 50 19.46 3.65 0.28
C LYS A 50 19.12 5.11 0.03
N ILE A 51 19.99 5.81 -0.70
CA ILE A 51 19.73 7.21 -1.04
C ILE A 51 18.48 7.33 -1.88
N LEU A 52 18.33 6.46 -2.89
CA LEU A 52 17.16 6.51 -3.76
C LEU A 52 15.88 6.22 -2.97
N LEU A 53 15.93 5.25 -2.06
CA LEU A 53 14.77 4.92 -1.24
C LEU A 53 14.33 6.11 -0.39
N LEU A 54 15.29 6.78 0.26
CA LEU A 54 14.98 7.94 1.08
C LEU A 54 14.37 9.07 0.25
N GLU A 55 14.89 9.29 -0.94
CA GLU A 55 14.37 10.34 -1.82
C GLU A 55 12.95 10.03 -2.27
N LYS A 56 12.69 8.77 -2.63
CA LYS A 56 11.35 8.37 -3.06
C LYS A 56 10.34 8.50 -1.93
N ASP A 57 10.71 8.02 -0.75
CA ASP A 57 9.81 8.08 0.41
C ASP A 57 9.48 9.52 0.78
N LYS A 58 10.48 10.38 0.75
CA LYS A 58 10.29 11.81 1.02
C LYS A 58 9.32 12.43 0.03
N ARG A 59 9.50 12.12 -1.24
CA ARG A 59 8.67 12.67 -2.31
C ARG A 59 7.22 12.20 -2.20
N TYR A 60 7.04 10.91 -1.98
CA TYR A 60 5.69 10.36 -1.85
C TYR A 60 5.01 10.86 -0.59
N HIS A 61 5.73 10.94 0.52
CA HIS A 61 5.15 11.44 1.76
C HIS A 61 4.72 12.90 1.62
N LYS A 62 5.56 13.71 1.00
CA LYS A 62 5.25 15.12 0.80
C LYS A 62 4.02 15.30 -0.07
N ARG A 63 3.93 14.53 -1.14
CA ARG A 63 2.78 14.58 -2.04
C ARG A 63 1.50 14.19 -1.32
N HIS A 64 1.55 13.09 -0.57
CA HIS A 64 0.40 12.61 0.15
C HIS A 64 -0.07 13.62 1.21
N LEU A 65 0.88 14.19 1.93
CA LEU A 65 0.58 15.19 2.95
C LEU A 65 -0.07 16.43 2.32
N ALA A 66 0.43 16.86 1.18
CA ALA A 66 -0.12 18.01 0.49
C ALA A 66 -1.54 17.75 0.00
N LEU A 67 -1.80 16.52 -0.44
CA LEU A 67 -3.12 16.16 -0.97
C LEU A 67 -4.14 15.91 0.13
N THR A 68 -3.73 15.25 1.20
CA THR A 68 -4.68 14.73 2.19
C THR A 68 -4.61 15.42 3.55
N GLY A 69 -3.52 16.12 3.83
CA GLY A 69 -3.30 16.70 5.15
C GLY A 69 -2.90 15.70 6.20
N SER A 70 -2.63 14.46 5.84
CA SER A 70 -2.26 13.41 6.79
C SER A 70 -1.04 12.64 6.32
N ASN A 71 -0.43 11.90 7.24
CA ASN A 71 0.73 11.08 6.93
C ASN A 71 0.32 9.88 6.09
N ARG A 72 1.20 9.50 5.15
CA ARG A 72 0.95 8.39 4.24
C ARG A 72 0.71 7.07 4.99
N GLY A 73 1.40 6.87 6.11
CA GLY A 73 1.24 5.67 6.91
C GLY A 73 0.20 5.79 8.02
N ASP A 74 -0.63 6.82 7.98
CA ASP A 74 -1.63 7.03 9.01
C ASP A 74 -2.66 5.91 8.98
N ARG A 75 -2.78 5.18 10.08
CA ARG A 75 -3.67 4.03 10.17
C ARG A 75 -5.15 4.42 10.18
N HIS A 76 -5.45 5.68 10.47
CA HIS A 76 -6.84 6.11 10.58
C HIS A 76 -7.58 6.07 9.25
N ASN A 77 -6.85 6.09 8.15
CA ASN A 77 -7.45 6.02 6.82
C ASN A 77 -7.35 4.64 6.21
N ARG A 78 -7.01 3.64 7.01
CA ARG A 78 -6.78 2.28 6.52
C ARG A 78 -7.59 1.27 7.31
N ASP A 79 -8.03 0.23 6.63
CA ASP A 79 -8.70 -0.89 7.31
C ASP A 79 -7.69 -1.96 7.71
N ILE A 80 -6.60 -2.07 6.96
CA ILE A 80 -5.57 -3.05 7.28
C ILE A 80 -4.20 -2.52 6.86
N LEU A 81 -3.20 -2.78 7.69
CA LEU A 81 -1.80 -2.52 7.38
C LEU A 81 -1.09 -3.86 7.40
N ILE A 82 -0.41 -4.22 6.33
CA ILE A 82 0.21 -5.52 6.25
C ILE A 82 1.63 -5.43 5.68
N ASN A 83 2.54 -6.16 6.33
CA ASN A 83 3.92 -6.28 5.89
C ASN A 83 3.99 -7.39 4.85
N SER A 84 4.29 -7.02 3.60
CA SER A 84 4.31 -7.98 2.50
C SER A 84 5.42 -9.02 2.66
N ALA A 85 6.42 -8.77 3.50
CA ALA A 85 7.48 -9.73 3.74
C ALA A 85 7.02 -10.88 4.64
N PHE A 86 5.94 -10.68 5.40
CA PHE A 86 5.47 -11.70 6.32
C PHE A 86 4.95 -12.94 5.58
N LEU A 87 4.14 -12.72 4.55
CA LEU A 87 3.57 -13.81 3.76
C LEU A 87 4.15 -13.89 2.35
N GLY A 88 5.03 -12.95 1.98
CA GLY A 88 5.46 -12.82 0.60
C GLY A 88 4.42 -12.12 -0.24
N VAL A 89 4.78 -11.80 -1.48
CA VAL A 89 3.88 -11.06 -2.36
C VAL A 89 2.63 -11.87 -2.67
N GLU A 90 2.81 -13.13 -3.04
CA GLU A 90 1.69 -13.99 -3.37
C GLU A 90 0.79 -14.27 -2.16
N GLY A 91 1.41 -14.58 -1.01
CA GLY A 91 0.65 -14.83 0.20
C GLY A 91 -0.13 -13.61 0.67
N THR A 92 0.47 -12.42 0.51
CA THR A 92 -0.21 -11.19 0.87
C THR A 92 -1.43 -10.98 -0.03
N ALA A 93 -1.27 -11.21 -1.33
CA ALA A 93 -2.38 -11.06 -2.27
C ALA A 93 -3.51 -12.03 -1.96
N GLU A 94 -3.17 -13.28 -1.65
CA GLU A 94 -4.17 -14.29 -1.29
C GLU A 94 -4.92 -13.90 -0.02
N TYR A 95 -4.20 -13.39 0.96
CA TYR A 95 -4.81 -12.97 2.20
C TYR A 95 -5.78 -11.81 1.99
N LEU A 96 -5.40 -10.84 1.18
CA LEU A 96 -6.28 -9.71 0.87
C LEU A 96 -7.52 -10.17 0.11
N GLU A 97 -7.36 -11.13 -0.77
CA GLU A 97 -8.50 -11.71 -1.48
C GLU A 97 -9.48 -12.38 -0.52
N GLU A 98 -8.96 -13.13 0.45
CA GLU A 98 -9.78 -13.74 1.47
C GLU A 98 -10.53 -12.72 2.30
N LEU A 99 -9.89 -11.61 2.63
CA LEU A 99 -10.55 -10.54 3.37
C LEU A 99 -11.70 -9.93 2.58
N ILE A 100 -11.48 -9.73 1.30
CA ILE A 100 -12.53 -9.18 0.44
C ILE A 100 -13.71 -10.13 0.38
N GLN A 101 -13.45 -11.41 0.21
CA GLN A 101 -14.51 -12.42 0.20
C GLN A 101 -15.25 -12.48 1.52
N LYS A 102 -14.51 -12.37 2.62
CA LYS A 102 -15.11 -12.44 3.94
C LYS A 102 -16.01 -11.24 4.22
N LYS A 103 -15.59 -10.07 3.80
CA LYS A 103 -16.35 -8.85 4.07
C LYS A 103 -17.52 -8.64 3.12
N TYR A 104 -17.28 -8.83 1.83
CA TYR A 104 -18.29 -8.58 0.81
C TYR A 104 -18.90 -9.85 0.27
N GLY A 105 -18.23 -10.93 0.54
CA GLY A 105 -18.66 -12.25 0.24
C GLY A 105 -18.91 -12.45 -1.21
N SER A 106 -19.62 -13.42 -1.50
CA SER A 106 -20.10 -13.61 -2.81
C SER A 106 -21.39 -12.88 -2.93
N GLY A 107 -21.57 -12.04 -2.12
CA GLY A 107 -22.64 -11.21 -2.19
C GLY A 107 -23.92 -11.87 -2.16
N GLU A 108 -23.85 -12.71 -2.34
CA GLU A 108 -24.80 -13.11 -2.41
C GLU A 108 -25.43 -13.53 -1.65
N GLU A 109 -25.47 -13.49 -1.21
CA GLU A 109 -26.07 -13.81 -0.40
C GLU A 109 -26.52 -12.99 -0.03
#